data_694be8582047bc70bc37fc4fcd69581e
#
_entry.id   694be8582047bc70bc37fc4fcd69581e
#
_cell.length_a   1.000
_cell.length_b   1.000
_cell.length_c   1.000
_cell.angle_alpha   90.00
_cell.angle_beta   90.00
_cell.angle_gamma   90.00
#
_symmetry.space_group_name_H-M   'P 1'
#
loop_
_entity.id
_entity.type
_entity.pdbx_description
1 polymer ?
#
loop_
_entity_poly.entity_id
_entity_poly.type
_entity_poly.pdbx_seq_one_letter_code
_entity_poly.pdbx_strand_id
1 'polypeptide(L)'
;MVLSLAAVAQVGDLPRSTPEEQGVDSRMLKHLYKKLNDLPNVDIHHLMVLRHDKVIGEMHAAPYRATDLHTLYSASKTVTAMAIGLAVDDGLLSIDDKMSKYLRDKMPETLSPALDSLTVRHVLMMAAGRKPDLSIPEGDADWLTAWFAGDFANVGKRFTYDSMCTHALAMIVTRVTGKRVLDYVRERIFTPLHITEADWELAPDSVETAGWGLRLHAESEAKLGLLMLHEGNWQGKQLVSQQWMHEMTQMHISTQSPAPKASLKTRIVRFLRGIWHTIRSWFTGYNIDRYYLGYGYQTKAIQHPRAESFFAAGYGGQVIYVVPKLDMVFVINGRAANYGDELNTIYYSFVDPMIGKKEPPLKVTDVNLAIEMPQGDGIHPQEERLLDNTIILEENLLGLKTIEVNRKGDDMLFTMTDHRGPLRAVAGWGEWRFTTSDERPIYIMECRNQLDGTRRPFTSVAAFAWQGDTLALRLDWLDGGDNRRLWMTLDGNEVTVIANDNYDPLLNDTIRGRLRH
;
A
#
# COMPACT_ATOMS: atom_id res chain seq x y z
N MET A 1 -20.79 -19.64 28.34
CA MET A 1 -20.20 -20.44 27.27
C MET A 1 -19.06 -19.60 26.70
N VAL A 2 -17.85 -19.86 27.14
CA VAL A 2 -16.63 -19.16 26.69
C VAL A 2 -16.37 -19.69 25.30
N LEU A 3 -16.61 -18.88 24.26
CA LEU A 3 -16.17 -19.19 22.92
C LEU A 3 -14.64 -19.12 22.94
N SER A 4 -14.00 -20.28 22.88
CA SER A 4 -12.59 -20.40 22.61
C SER A 4 -12.32 -19.68 21.28
N LEU A 5 -11.54 -18.59 21.32
CA LEU A 5 -10.75 -18.19 20.18
C LEU A 5 -9.96 -19.46 19.78
N ALA A 6 -10.32 -20.06 18.66
CA ALA A 6 -9.52 -21.11 18.09
C ALA A 6 -8.08 -20.59 18.06
N ALA A 7 -7.17 -21.32 18.69
CA ALA A 7 -5.76 -21.00 18.64
C ALA A 7 -5.33 -21.08 17.17
N VAL A 8 -5.36 -19.94 16.51
CA VAL A 8 -4.63 -19.77 15.26
C VAL A 8 -3.17 -20.02 15.64
N ALA A 9 -2.54 -20.97 14.97
CA ALA A 9 -1.13 -21.23 15.19
C ALA A 9 -0.39 -19.88 15.14
N GLN A 10 0.33 -19.56 16.21
CA GLN A 10 1.01 -18.28 16.36
C GLN A 10 2.04 -18.16 15.23
N VAL A 11 1.75 -17.30 14.26
CA VAL A 11 2.61 -17.05 13.09
C VAL A 11 3.51 -15.84 13.36
N GLY A 12 3.98 -15.65 14.58
CA GLY A 12 4.84 -14.54 14.92
C GLY A 12 5.35 -14.63 16.35
N ASP A 13 6.31 -13.78 16.69
CA ASP A 13 6.98 -13.76 17.99
C ASP A 13 6.57 -12.56 18.87
N LEU A 14 5.72 -11.65 18.41
CA LEU A 14 5.18 -10.60 19.26
C LEU A 14 4.22 -11.18 20.31
N PRO A 15 4.29 -10.72 21.56
CA PRO A 15 3.37 -11.19 22.59
C PRO A 15 1.93 -10.76 22.30
N ARG A 16 0.98 -11.66 22.57
CA ARG A 16 -0.47 -11.39 22.48
C ARG A 16 -1.04 -11.15 23.88
N SER A 17 -2.07 -10.34 23.97
CA SER A 17 -2.80 -10.05 25.20
C SER A 17 -4.27 -9.81 24.91
N THR A 18 -5.12 -9.93 25.91
CA THR A 18 -6.49 -9.43 25.77
C THR A 18 -6.50 -7.91 25.76
N PRO A 19 -7.45 -7.28 25.05
CA PRO A 19 -7.62 -5.83 25.06
C PRO A 19 -7.76 -5.28 26.49
N GLU A 20 -8.52 -5.96 27.33
CA GLU A 20 -8.82 -5.55 28.70
C GLU A 20 -7.56 -5.49 29.56
N GLU A 21 -6.65 -6.46 29.45
CA GLU A 21 -5.36 -6.44 30.15
C GLU A 21 -4.48 -5.26 29.74
N GLN A 22 -4.72 -4.71 28.55
CA GLN A 22 -4.03 -3.53 28.06
C GLN A 22 -4.87 -2.25 28.20
N GLY A 23 -5.96 -2.29 28.99
CA GLY A 23 -6.81 -1.14 29.29
C GLY A 23 -7.63 -0.66 28.07
N VAL A 24 -7.99 -1.57 27.19
CA VAL A 24 -8.88 -1.33 26.05
C VAL A 24 -10.11 -2.20 26.21
N ASP A 25 -11.30 -1.62 26.09
CA ASP A 25 -12.53 -2.40 26.03
C ASP A 25 -12.64 -3.09 24.67
N SER A 26 -12.79 -4.41 24.66
CA SER A 26 -12.88 -5.21 23.42
C SER A 26 -14.02 -4.78 22.50
N ARG A 27 -15.09 -4.15 23.06
CA ARG A 27 -16.19 -3.57 22.26
C ARG A 27 -15.70 -2.43 21.37
N MET A 28 -14.67 -1.68 21.79
CA MET A 28 -14.07 -0.63 20.95
C MET A 28 -13.36 -1.21 19.74
N LEU A 29 -12.61 -2.32 19.91
CA LEU A 29 -11.99 -3.03 18.79
C LEU A 29 -13.05 -3.59 17.84
N LYS A 30 -14.07 -4.26 18.36
CA LYS A 30 -15.19 -4.77 17.55
C LYS A 30 -15.88 -3.66 16.76
N HIS A 31 -16.07 -2.50 17.40
CA HIS A 31 -16.64 -1.32 16.74
C HIS A 31 -15.73 -0.80 15.62
N LEU A 32 -14.41 -0.72 15.87
CA LEU A 32 -13.42 -0.36 14.85
C LEU A 32 -13.49 -1.33 13.66
N TYR A 33 -13.47 -2.64 13.91
CA TYR A 33 -13.54 -3.66 12.88
C TYR A 33 -14.79 -3.53 12.02
N LYS A 34 -15.95 -3.35 12.69
CA LYS A 34 -17.20 -3.12 11.97
C LYS A 34 -17.13 -1.86 11.11
N LYS A 35 -16.60 -0.77 11.62
CA LYS A 35 -16.49 0.49 10.89
C LYS A 35 -15.56 0.38 9.69
N LEU A 36 -14.45 -0.32 9.81
CA LEU A 36 -13.54 -0.59 8.69
C LEU A 36 -14.18 -1.49 7.64
N ASN A 37 -14.87 -2.55 8.07
CA ASN A 37 -15.57 -3.46 7.16
C ASN A 37 -16.75 -2.80 6.43
N ASP A 38 -17.40 -1.82 7.05
CA ASP A 38 -18.53 -1.09 6.45
C ASP A 38 -18.07 0.04 5.49
N LEU A 39 -16.77 0.27 5.33
CA LEU A 39 -16.27 1.27 4.39
C LEU A 39 -16.55 0.83 2.95
N PRO A 40 -17.14 1.71 2.13
CA PRO A 40 -17.36 1.40 0.74
C PRO A 40 -16.03 1.34 -0.03
N ASN A 41 -15.90 0.37 -0.92
CA ASN A 41 -14.72 0.22 -1.78
C ASN A 41 -13.42 0.04 -0.97
N VAL A 42 -13.49 -0.74 0.11
CA VAL A 42 -12.34 -1.13 0.93
C VAL A 42 -12.43 -2.64 1.18
N ASP A 43 -11.38 -3.38 0.83
CA ASP A 43 -11.15 -4.74 1.31
C ASP A 43 -9.98 -4.69 2.29
N ILE A 44 -10.20 -5.10 3.53
CA ILE A 44 -9.13 -5.26 4.52
C ILE A 44 -8.58 -6.68 4.41
N HIS A 45 -7.30 -6.80 4.13
CA HIS A 45 -6.59 -8.08 4.03
C HIS A 45 -6.01 -8.50 5.37
N HIS A 46 -5.29 -7.58 6.01
CA HIS A 46 -4.71 -7.76 7.34
C HIS A 46 -4.99 -6.54 8.20
N LEU A 47 -5.28 -6.79 9.47
CA LEU A 47 -5.42 -5.76 10.49
C LEU A 47 -4.76 -6.23 11.78
N MET A 48 -3.81 -5.44 12.28
CA MET A 48 -3.23 -5.66 13.60
C MET A 48 -3.33 -4.39 14.45
N VAL A 49 -3.66 -4.55 15.71
CA VAL A 49 -3.71 -3.47 16.70
C VAL A 49 -2.85 -3.87 17.88
N LEU A 50 -1.89 -2.99 18.20
CA LEU A 50 -0.94 -3.22 19.29
C LEU A 50 -1.07 -2.13 20.34
N ARG A 51 -0.85 -2.50 21.60
CA ARG A 51 -0.68 -1.60 22.71
C ARG A 51 0.28 -2.18 23.75
N HIS A 52 1.17 -1.32 24.31
CA HIS A 52 2.18 -1.72 25.27
C HIS A 52 2.98 -2.95 24.78
N ASP A 53 3.44 -2.89 23.53
CA ASP A 53 4.21 -3.94 22.81
C ASP A 53 3.49 -5.27 22.63
N LYS A 54 2.18 -5.33 22.86
CA LYS A 54 1.38 -6.55 22.73
C LYS A 54 0.31 -6.41 21.66
N VAL A 55 0.13 -7.46 20.89
CA VAL A 55 -0.97 -7.55 19.94
C VAL A 55 -2.26 -7.78 20.74
N ILE A 56 -3.20 -6.84 20.62
CA ILE A 56 -4.52 -6.87 21.28
C ILE A 56 -5.66 -7.12 20.31
N GLY A 57 -5.37 -7.07 19.00
CA GLY A 57 -6.31 -7.38 17.93
C GLY A 57 -5.56 -7.80 16.69
N GLU A 58 -6.01 -8.89 16.07
CA GLU A 58 -5.39 -9.47 14.88
C GLU A 58 -6.46 -10.12 14.02
N MET A 59 -6.49 -9.77 12.73
CA MET A 59 -7.42 -10.34 11.76
C MET A 59 -6.75 -10.47 10.40
N HIS A 60 -6.99 -11.59 9.74
CA HIS A 60 -6.56 -11.88 8.37
C HIS A 60 -7.78 -12.34 7.59
N ALA A 61 -8.21 -11.56 6.62
CA ALA A 61 -9.41 -11.86 5.84
C ALA A 61 -9.13 -12.98 4.84
N ALA A 62 -9.82 -14.12 4.93
CA ALA A 62 -9.68 -15.14 3.90
C ALA A 62 -9.96 -14.54 2.50
N PRO A 63 -9.11 -14.83 1.49
CA PRO A 63 -8.10 -15.89 1.43
C PRO A 63 -6.69 -15.50 1.95
N TYR A 64 -6.48 -14.28 2.41
CA TYR A 64 -5.18 -13.82 2.93
C TYR A 64 -4.86 -14.49 4.26
N ARG A 65 -3.58 -14.87 4.44
CA ARG A 65 -3.09 -15.59 5.62
C ARG A 65 -2.02 -14.77 6.34
N ALA A 66 -1.87 -14.94 7.62
CA ALA A 66 -0.81 -14.31 8.42
C ALA A 66 0.61 -14.56 7.87
N THR A 67 0.78 -15.66 7.13
CA THR A 67 2.06 -16.07 6.50
C THR A 67 2.28 -15.48 5.12
N ASP A 68 1.32 -14.72 4.57
CA ASP A 68 1.51 -14.12 3.26
C ASP A 68 2.32 -12.83 3.38
N LEU A 69 3.30 -12.65 2.51
CA LEU A 69 3.92 -11.35 2.33
C LEU A 69 2.95 -10.43 1.60
N HIS A 70 2.87 -9.20 2.03
CA HIS A 70 2.05 -8.18 1.40
C HIS A 70 2.91 -7.01 0.94
N THR A 71 2.62 -6.45 -0.24
CA THR A 71 3.32 -5.25 -0.72
C THR A 71 2.97 -4.04 0.13
N LEU A 72 3.97 -3.27 0.48
CA LEU A 72 3.80 -2.03 1.25
C LEU A 72 3.56 -0.82 0.35
N TYR A 73 3.73 -0.95 -0.97
CA TYR A 73 3.76 0.20 -1.86
C TYR A 73 4.59 1.35 -1.26
N SER A 74 4.06 2.56 -1.23
CA SER A 74 4.79 3.73 -0.76
C SER A 74 5.15 3.73 0.73
N ALA A 75 4.61 2.82 1.56
CA ALA A 75 5.07 2.67 2.94
C ALA A 75 6.53 2.17 3.00
N SER A 76 7.04 1.56 1.92
CA SER A 76 8.47 1.23 1.74
C SER A 76 9.40 2.42 1.94
N LYS A 77 8.95 3.63 1.61
CA LYS A 77 9.72 4.88 1.76
C LYS A 77 10.23 5.12 3.18
N THR A 78 9.42 4.75 4.16
CA THR A 78 9.77 4.90 5.58
C THR A 78 10.96 4.01 5.95
N VAL A 79 11.03 2.80 5.39
CA VAL A 79 12.18 1.90 5.59
C VAL A 79 13.44 2.45 4.88
N THR A 80 13.29 3.05 3.71
CA THR A 80 14.41 3.75 3.04
C THR A 80 14.93 4.93 3.88
N ALA A 81 14.03 5.68 4.53
CA ALA A 81 14.46 6.75 5.45
C ALA A 81 15.22 6.19 6.66
N MET A 82 14.81 5.04 7.20
CA MET A 82 15.58 4.37 8.25
C MET A 82 16.99 3.97 7.77
N ALA A 83 17.12 3.49 6.53
CA ALA A 83 18.42 3.19 5.93
C ALA A 83 19.32 4.43 5.79
N ILE A 84 18.74 5.58 5.40
CA ILE A 84 19.48 6.86 5.40
C ILE A 84 19.91 7.23 6.83
N GLY A 85 19.02 7.05 7.81
CA GLY A 85 19.35 7.32 9.22
C GLY A 85 20.53 6.49 9.72
N LEU A 86 20.55 5.22 9.41
CA LEU A 86 21.70 4.36 9.72
C LEU A 86 22.99 4.86 9.06
N ALA A 87 22.93 5.28 7.81
CA ALA A 87 24.10 5.79 7.09
C ALA A 87 24.57 7.15 7.67
N VAL A 88 23.65 7.98 8.18
CA VAL A 88 23.99 9.20 8.94
C VAL A 88 24.63 8.85 10.27
N ASP A 89 24.06 7.92 11.03
CA ASP A 89 24.58 7.45 12.31
C ASP A 89 25.99 6.82 12.17
N ASP A 90 26.25 6.16 11.05
CA ASP A 90 27.56 5.59 10.70
C ASP A 90 28.54 6.66 10.16
N GLY A 91 28.12 7.93 10.02
CA GLY A 91 28.95 9.04 9.51
C GLY A 91 29.28 8.95 8.00
N LEU A 92 28.54 8.15 7.23
CA LEU A 92 28.77 7.92 5.80
C LEU A 92 28.23 9.07 4.92
N LEU A 93 27.23 9.78 5.40
CA LEU A 93 26.64 10.93 4.71
C LEU A 93 26.07 11.96 5.70
N SER A 94 25.89 13.19 5.21
CA SER A 94 25.11 14.23 5.88
C SER A 94 23.86 14.55 5.06
N ILE A 95 22.74 14.79 5.73
CA ILE A 95 21.50 15.20 5.02
C ILE A 95 21.62 16.59 4.39
N ASP A 96 22.59 17.41 4.82
CA ASP A 96 22.89 18.73 4.25
C ASP A 96 23.86 18.65 3.07
N ASP A 97 24.42 17.49 2.78
CA ASP A 97 25.22 17.27 1.58
C ASP A 97 24.38 17.46 0.31
N LYS A 98 25.00 18.06 -0.71
CA LYS A 98 24.38 18.17 -2.04
C LYS A 98 24.23 16.79 -2.68
N MET A 99 23.13 16.57 -3.38
CA MET A 99 22.91 15.34 -4.15
C MET A 99 24.01 15.08 -5.18
N SER A 100 24.60 16.15 -5.74
CA SER A 100 25.71 16.06 -6.68
C SER A 100 26.98 15.46 -6.10
N LYS A 101 27.17 15.45 -4.76
CA LYS A 101 28.27 14.74 -4.12
C LYS A 101 28.23 13.23 -4.35
N TYR A 102 27.04 12.67 -4.44
CA TYR A 102 26.81 11.23 -4.53
C TYR A 102 26.38 10.75 -5.90
N LEU A 103 25.68 11.60 -6.69
CA LEU A 103 25.00 11.22 -7.92
C LEU A 103 25.38 12.11 -9.11
N ARG A 104 26.61 12.69 -9.12
CA ARG A 104 27.06 13.63 -10.16
C ARG A 104 27.03 13.01 -11.57
N ASP A 105 27.30 11.73 -11.68
CA ASP A 105 27.31 10.96 -12.93
C ASP A 105 25.90 10.75 -13.53
N LYS A 106 24.86 10.92 -12.73
CA LYS A 106 23.45 10.85 -13.17
C LYS A 106 22.88 12.20 -13.58
N MET A 107 23.62 13.29 -13.33
CA MET A 107 23.15 14.65 -13.54
C MET A 107 23.65 15.22 -14.88
N PRO A 108 22.95 16.23 -15.45
CA PRO A 108 23.43 16.98 -16.60
C PRO A 108 24.83 17.56 -16.37
N GLU A 109 25.60 17.71 -17.43
CA GLU A 109 26.96 18.28 -17.37
C GLU A 109 26.95 19.69 -16.73
N THR A 110 25.99 20.52 -17.12
CA THR A 110 25.78 21.84 -16.52
C THR A 110 24.58 21.80 -15.58
N LEU A 111 24.80 22.08 -14.29
CA LEU A 111 23.74 22.13 -13.29
C LEU A 111 23.07 23.51 -13.29
N SER A 112 21.74 23.53 -13.30
CA SER A 112 21.01 24.75 -12.97
C SER A 112 21.25 25.14 -11.50
N PRO A 113 21.15 26.42 -11.12
CA PRO A 113 21.33 26.83 -9.71
C PRO A 113 20.35 26.09 -8.76
N ALA A 114 19.15 25.77 -9.21
CA ALA A 114 18.18 25.01 -8.43
C ALA A 114 18.67 23.56 -8.20
N LEU A 115 19.09 22.88 -9.25
CA LEU A 115 19.58 21.50 -9.16
C LEU A 115 20.89 21.44 -8.34
N ASP A 116 21.80 22.41 -8.48
CA ASP A 116 23.03 22.48 -7.69
C ASP A 116 22.75 22.72 -6.20
N SER A 117 21.63 23.32 -5.84
CA SER A 117 21.22 23.54 -4.44
C SER A 117 20.52 22.34 -3.80
N LEU A 118 20.23 21.26 -4.56
CA LEU A 118 19.48 20.12 -4.08
C LEU A 118 20.30 19.29 -3.09
N THR A 119 19.80 19.12 -1.87
CA THR A 119 20.42 18.33 -0.81
C THR A 119 19.63 17.05 -0.51
N VAL A 120 20.26 16.10 0.20
CA VAL A 120 19.61 14.89 0.71
C VAL A 120 18.38 15.23 1.56
N ARG A 121 18.45 16.27 2.40
CA ARG A 121 17.34 16.78 3.21
C ARG A 121 16.13 17.15 2.35
N HIS A 122 16.34 17.88 1.26
CA HIS A 122 15.24 18.29 0.37
C HIS A 122 14.54 17.09 -0.25
N VAL A 123 15.29 16.05 -0.60
CA VAL A 123 14.77 14.80 -1.18
C VAL A 123 14.03 13.98 -0.11
N LEU A 124 14.55 13.90 1.12
CA LEU A 124 13.88 13.27 2.26
C LEU A 124 12.51 13.89 2.54
N MET A 125 12.40 15.21 2.47
CA MET A 125 11.17 15.96 2.72
C MET A 125 10.19 15.98 1.51
N MET A 126 10.50 15.33 0.39
CA MET A 126 9.72 15.47 -0.84
C MET A 126 9.62 16.94 -1.31
N ALA A 127 10.71 17.68 -1.17
CA ALA A 127 10.82 19.09 -1.55
C ALA A 127 11.91 19.33 -2.61
N ALA A 128 12.11 18.39 -3.51
CA ALA A 128 13.10 18.48 -4.57
C ALA A 128 12.84 19.64 -5.55
N GLY A 129 11.63 20.17 -5.58
CA GLY A 129 11.27 21.29 -6.47
C GLY A 129 11.08 20.89 -7.92
N ARG A 130 10.94 19.60 -8.20
CA ARG A 130 10.59 19.08 -9.51
C ARG A 130 9.06 18.96 -9.64
N LYS A 131 8.52 19.24 -10.81
CA LYS A 131 7.11 18.93 -11.11
C LYS A 131 6.98 17.40 -11.09
N PRO A 132 6.00 16.83 -10.36
CA PRO A 132 5.86 15.39 -10.33
C PRO A 132 5.56 14.90 -11.73
N ASP A 133 6.37 13.98 -12.18
CA ASP A 133 6.09 13.13 -13.30
C ASP A 133 5.86 11.75 -12.70
N LEU A 134 4.63 11.28 -12.75
CA LEU A 134 4.25 9.96 -12.26
C LEU A 134 4.62 8.86 -13.25
N SER A 135 5.04 9.25 -14.48
CA SER A 135 5.54 8.27 -15.43
C SER A 135 6.90 7.75 -14.96
N ILE A 136 6.97 6.46 -14.73
CA ILE A 136 8.22 5.74 -14.55
C ILE A 136 8.73 5.44 -15.95
N PRO A 137 9.99 5.75 -16.27
CA PRO A 137 10.54 5.43 -17.58
C PRO A 137 10.34 3.95 -17.90
N GLU A 138 9.88 3.66 -19.11
CA GLU A 138 9.71 2.27 -19.56
C GLU A 138 11.07 1.64 -19.93
N GLY A 139 11.15 0.32 -19.77
CA GLY A 139 12.33 -0.46 -20.17
C GLY A 139 13.56 -0.26 -19.28
N ASP A 140 14.73 -0.49 -19.85
CA ASP A 140 16.03 -0.39 -19.17
C ASP A 140 16.54 1.05 -19.04
N ALA A 141 15.67 2.04 -19.09
CA ALA A 141 16.05 3.44 -18.97
C ALA A 141 16.70 3.71 -17.61
N ASP A 142 17.73 4.55 -17.60
CA ASP A 142 18.32 5.06 -16.37
C ASP A 142 17.37 6.08 -15.74
N TRP A 143 16.61 5.63 -14.76
CA TRP A 143 15.58 6.42 -14.11
C TRP A 143 16.10 7.71 -13.49
N LEU A 144 17.29 7.66 -12.85
CA LEU A 144 17.85 8.84 -12.21
C LEU A 144 18.38 9.85 -13.22
N THR A 145 19.02 9.39 -14.29
CA THR A 145 19.46 10.29 -15.38
C THR A 145 18.25 11.00 -16.01
N ALA A 146 17.16 10.27 -16.28
CA ALA A 146 15.91 10.88 -16.77
C ALA A 146 15.30 11.84 -15.76
N TRP A 147 15.33 11.49 -14.47
CA TRP A 147 14.79 12.34 -13.41
C TRP A 147 15.58 13.65 -13.27
N PHE A 148 16.90 13.58 -13.25
CA PHE A 148 17.77 14.76 -13.13
C PHE A 148 17.80 15.65 -14.39
N ALA A 149 17.41 15.14 -15.56
CA ALA A 149 17.23 15.92 -16.78
C ALA A 149 15.99 16.84 -16.74
N GLY A 150 15.08 16.65 -15.79
CA GLY A 150 13.89 17.49 -15.65
C GLY A 150 14.16 18.87 -15.05
N ASP A 151 13.12 19.71 -15.05
CA ASP A 151 13.18 21.07 -14.52
C ASP A 151 13.06 21.08 -12.98
N PHE A 152 14.01 21.72 -12.32
CA PHE A 152 14.02 21.94 -10.87
C PHE A 152 13.79 23.42 -10.56
N ALA A 153 12.86 23.70 -9.64
CA ALA A 153 12.57 25.07 -9.18
C ALA A 153 12.04 25.06 -7.74
N ASN A 154 12.30 26.11 -6.98
CA ASN A 154 11.81 26.26 -5.61
C ASN A 154 12.19 25.09 -4.68
N VAL A 155 13.40 24.56 -4.83
CA VAL A 155 13.97 23.50 -3.99
C VAL A 155 13.83 23.85 -2.51
N GLY A 156 13.35 22.91 -1.69
CA GLY A 156 13.10 23.06 -0.27
C GLY A 156 11.87 23.88 0.13
N LYS A 157 11.13 24.47 -0.81
CA LYS A 157 10.05 25.42 -0.50
C LYS A 157 8.64 24.85 -0.53
N ARG A 158 8.44 23.75 -1.23
CA ARG A 158 7.11 23.16 -1.43
C ARG A 158 7.19 21.64 -1.42
N PHE A 159 6.26 21.02 -0.74
CA PHE A 159 6.03 19.60 -0.83
C PHE A 159 5.55 19.22 -2.23
N THR A 160 6.20 18.24 -2.81
CA THR A 160 5.81 17.64 -4.09
C THR A 160 6.15 16.16 -4.02
N TYR A 161 5.13 15.33 -3.89
CA TYR A 161 5.31 13.89 -3.76
C TYR A 161 5.91 13.31 -5.05
N ASP A 162 7.07 12.67 -4.93
CA ASP A 162 7.80 12.12 -6.06
C ASP A 162 8.59 10.88 -5.62
N SER A 163 8.23 9.71 -6.16
CA SER A 163 8.87 8.45 -5.78
C SER A 163 10.32 8.34 -6.24
N MET A 164 10.73 9.09 -7.27
CA MET A 164 12.13 9.15 -7.69
C MET A 164 13.02 9.80 -6.64
N CYS A 165 12.49 10.67 -5.80
CA CYS A 165 13.22 11.14 -4.61
C CYS A 165 13.71 9.97 -3.75
N THR A 166 12.85 8.98 -3.52
CA THR A 166 13.22 7.83 -2.68
C THR A 166 14.17 6.89 -3.38
N HIS A 167 14.01 6.67 -4.69
CA HIS A 167 14.96 5.88 -5.46
C HIS A 167 16.35 6.53 -5.48
N ALA A 168 16.44 7.86 -5.57
CA ALA A 168 17.71 8.58 -5.45
C ALA A 168 18.36 8.39 -4.06
N LEU A 169 17.57 8.35 -2.98
CA LEU A 169 18.07 8.03 -1.64
C LEU A 169 18.60 6.58 -1.56
N ALA A 170 17.92 5.62 -2.17
CA ALA A 170 18.38 4.23 -2.24
C ALA A 170 19.73 4.09 -2.96
N MET A 171 19.88 4.78 -4.09
CA MET A 171 21.15 4.81 -4.82
C MET A 171 22.27 5.40 -3.95
N ILE A 172 21.99 6.45 -3.16
CA ILE A 172 22.98 7.01 -2.23
C ILE A 172 23.35 5.97 -1.17
N VAL A 173 22.36 5.32 -0.51
CA VAL A 173 22.64 4.26 0.47
C VAL A 173 23.54 3.19 -0.14
N THR A 174 23.19 2.71 -1.33
CA THR A 174 23.96 1.67 -2.04
C THR A 174 25.40 2.12 -2.28
N ARG A 175 25.62 3.37 -2.69
CA ARG A 175 26.96 3.91 -2.98
C ARG A 175 27.81 4.10 -1.73
N VAL A 176 27.25 4.64 -0.67
CA VAL A 176 28.02 4.94 0.55
C VAL A 176 28.27 3.73 1.43
N THR A 177 27.39 2.72 1.36
CA THR A 177 27.54 1.48 2.15
C THR A 177 28.16 0.33 1.38
N GLY A 178 28.14 0.36 0.05
CA GLY A 178 28.53 -0.75 -0.81
C GLY A 178 27.53 -1.93 -0.76
N LYS A 179 26.36 -1.74 -0.12
CA LYS A 179 25.30 -2.76 0.05
C LYS A 179 24.01 -2.29 -0.59
N ARG A 180 23.19 -3.22 -1.05
CA ARG A 180 21.82 -2.90 -1.41
C ARG A 180 21.02 -2.46 -0.18
N VAL A 181 19.98 -1.65 -0.38
CA VAL A 181 19.17 -1.13 0.73
C VAL A 181 18.59 -2.28 1.57
N LEU A 182 18.01 -3.30 0.92
CA LEU A 182 17.44 -4.46 1.62
C LEU A 182 18.50 -5.20 2.47
N ASP A 183 19.69 -5.41 1.92
CA ASP A 183 20.76 -6.12 2.63
C ASP A 183 21.26 -5.30 3.84
N TYR A 184 21.36 -3.98 3.68
CA TYR A 184 21.78 -3.08 4.75
C TYR A 184 20.73 -3.00 5.89
N VAL A 185 19.45 -2.84 5.56
CA VAL A 185 18.40 -2.83 6.58
C VAL A 185 18.16 -4.22 7.18
N ARG A 186 18.37 -5.30 6.42
CA ARG A 186 18.27 -6.66 6.94
C ARG A 186 19.28 -6.89 8.07
N GLU A 187 20.53 -6.52 7.86
CA GLU A 187 21.57 -6.65 8.87
C GLU A 187 21.30 -5.80 10.11
N ARG A 188 20.91 -4.55 9.93
CA ARG A 188 20.89 -3.53 10.98
C ARG A 188 19.54 -3.43 11.70
N ILE A 189 18.44 -3.76 11.03
CA ILE A 189 17.07 -3.60 11.54
C ILE A 189 16.33 -4.94 11.51
N PHE A 190 16.22 -5.61 10.37
CA PHE A 190 15.31 -6.75 10.23
C PHE A 190 15.77 -7.94 11.06
N THR A 191 17.06 -8.26 11.06
CA THR A 191 17.61 -9.36 11.88
C THR A 191 17.38 -9.14 13.38
N PRO A 192 17.69 -7.96 13.97
CA PRO A 192 17.35 -7.67 15.36
C PRO A 192 15.85 -7.72 15.67
N LEU A 193 14.99 -7.40 14.73
CA LEU A 193 13.53 -7.48 14.87
C LEU A 193 12.97 -8.89 14.58
N HIS A 194 13.83 -9.86 14.28
CA HIS A 194 13.43 -11.20 13.82
C HIS A 194 12.50 -11.16 12.59
N ILE A 195 12.73 -10.23 11.68
CA ILE A 195 12.10 -10.19 10.37
C ILE A 195 12.95 -11.05 9.43
N THR A 196 12.53 -12.28 9.21
CA THR A 196 13.29 -13.28 8.45
C THR A 196 12.98 -13.24 6.96
N GLU A 197 11.73 -12.92 6.62
CA GLU A 197 11.26 -12.85 5.24
C GLU A 197 10.96 -11.42 4.85
N ALA A 198 11.60 -10.99 3.80
CA ALA A 198 11.40 -9.72 3.15
C ALA A 198 11.87 -9.80 1.71
N ASP A 199 11.15 -9.15 0.81
CA ASP A 199 11.50 -9.02 -0.59
C ASP A 199 11.30 -7.57 -1.03
N TRP A 200 12.14 -7.08 -1.95
CA TRP A 200 12.04 -5.71 -2.46
C TRP A 200 12.31 -5.68 -3.96
N GLU A 201 11.41 -5.06 -4.70
CA GLU A 201 11.53 -4.91 -6.14
C GLU A 201 12.79 -4.11 -6.52
N LEU A 202 13.42 -4.51 -7.62
CA LEU A 202 14.58 -3.83 -8.17
C LEU A 202 14.17 -2.98 -9.38
N ALA A 203 14.77 -1.80 -9.46
CA ALA A 203 14.78 -0.99 -10.65
C ALA A 203 15.79 -1.58 -11.69
N PRO A 204 15.76 -1.12 -12.94
CA PRO A 204 16.67 -1.63 -13.99
C PRO A 204 18.16 -1.51 -13.65
N ASP A 205 18.54 -0.55 -12.81
CA ASP A 205 19.91 -0.35 -12.33
C ASP A 205 20.31 -1.31 -11.19
N SER A 206 19.47 -2.30 -10.88
CA SER A 206 19.66 -3.30 -9.82
C SER A 206 19.68 -2.73 -8.39
N VAL A 207 19.22 -1.50 -8.21
CA VAL A 207 18.94 -0.90 -6.90
C VAL A 207 17.46 -1.08 -6.59
N GLU A 208 17.10 -1.22 -5.33
CA GLU A 208 15.70 -1.28 -4.94
C GLU A 208 14.94 -0.06 -5.44
N THR A 209 13.69 -0.27 -5.91
CA THR A 209 12.79 0.84 -6.27
C THR A 209 12.63 1.81 -5.11
N ALA A 210 12.68 1.29 -3.90
CA ALA A 210 12.71 1.98 -2.60
C ALA A 210 11.49 2.86 -2.31
N GLY A 211 10.95 3.51 -3.32
CA GLY A 211 9.70 4.28 -3.23
C GLY A 211 8.44 3.41 -3.13
N TRP A 212 8.58 2.11 -3.40
CA TRP A 212 7.56 1.05 -3.35
C TRP A 212 8.26 -0.32 -3.37
N GLY A 213 7.49 -1.39 -3.46
CA GLY A 213 7.96 -2.73 -3.80
C GLY A 213 8.53 -3.56 -2.65
N LEU A 214 8.64 -3.00 -1.43
CA LEU A 214 8.94 -3.81 -0.25
C LEU A 214 7.71 -4.65 0.10
N ARG A 215 7.95 -5.94 0.42
CA ARG A 215 6.93 -6.88 0.90
C ARG A 215 7.33 -7.43 2.25
N LEU A 216 6.38 -7.40 3.17
CA LEU A 216 6.56 -7.90 4.54
C LEU A 216 5.29 -8.64 4.99
N HIS A 217 5.41 -9.43 6.05
CA HIS A 217 4.27 -9.91 6.82
C HIS A 217 3.69 -8.78 7.66
N ALA A 218 2.39 -8.78 7.93
CA ALA A 218 1.74 -7.77 8.76
C ALA A 218 2.38 -7.62 10.15
N GLU A 219 2.84 -8.73 10.76
CA GLU A 219 3.57 -8.65 12.03
C GLU A 219 4.95 -7.98 11.89
N SER A 220 5.63 -8.16 10.76
CA SER A 220 6.88 -7.45 10.49
C SER A 220 6.67 -5.94 10.36
N GLU A 221 5.55 -5.53 9.77
CA GLU A 221 5.14 -4.12 9.73
C GLU A 221 4.81 -3.59 11.12
N ALA A 222 4.16 -4.39 11.97
CA ALA A 222 3.88 -4.05 13.36
C ALA A 222 5.19 -3.84 14.15
N LYS A 223 6.20 -4.68 13.97
CA LYS A 223 7.52 -4.51 14.58
C LYS A 223 8.22 -3.21 14.12
N LEU A 224 8.09 -2.84 12.84
CA LEU A 224 8.58 -1.54 12.37
C LEU A 224 7.81 -0.38 13.01
N GLY A 225 6.50 -0.52 13.18
CA GLY A 225 5.68 0.43 13.91
C GLY A 225 6.11 0.60 15.36
N LEU A 226 6.41 -0.49 16.07
CA LEU A 226 6.94 -0.47 17.43
C LEU A 226 8.35 0.16 17.48
N LEU A 227 9.22 -0.14 16.51
CA LEU A 227 10.54 0.50 16.42
C LEU A 227 10.41 2.03 16.28
N MET A 228 9.45 2.51 15.48
CA MET A 228 9.15 3.94 15.36
C MET A 228 8.56 4.50 16.65
N LEU A 229 7.64 3.78 17.31
CA LEU A 229 7.02 4.17 18.57
C LEU A 229 8.06 4.37 19.68
N HIS A 230 9.05 3.48 19.73
CA HIS A 230 10.15 3.50 20.71
C HIS A 230 11.37 4.28 20.24
N GLU A 231 11.19 5.19 19.28
CA GLU A 231 12.25 6.10 18.81
C GLU A 231 13.56 5.35 18.45
N GLY A 232 13.43 4.22 17.75
CA GLY A 232 14.55 3.41 17.27
C GLY A 232 15.13 2.41 18.27
N ASN A 233 14.56 2.34 19.47
CA ASN A 233 14.95 1.35 20.47
C ASN A 233 14.16 0.05 20.31
N TRP A 234 14.84 -1.08 20.34
CA TRP A 234 14.24 -2.38 20.31
C TRP A 234 14.80 -3.23 21.44
N GLN A 235 13.97 -3.55 22.43
CA GLN A 235 14.32 -4.39 23.59
C GLN A 235 15.62 -3.91 24.30
N GLY A 236 15.77 -2.60 24.46
CA GLY A 236 16.93 -1.99 25.13
C GLY A 236 18.12 -1.73 24.22
N LYS A 237 18.07 -2.12 22.95
CA LYS A 237 19.11 -1.84 21.96
C LYS A 237 18.68 -0.73 21.01
N GLN A 238 19.45 0.36 20.93
CA GLN A 238 19.22 1.43 19.94
C GLN A 238 19.68 0.94 18.56
N LEU A 239 18.73 0.69 17.64
CA LEU A 239 19.00 0.22 16.29
C LEU A 239 19.21 1.38 15.32
N VAL A 240 18.41 2.43 15.45
CA VAL A 240 18.50 3.70 14.72
C VAL A 240 18.50 4.80 15.78
N SER A 241 19.30 5.86 15.62
CA SER A 241 19.38 6.87 16.67
C SER A 241 18.03 7.52 16.99
N GLN A 242 17.82 7.82 18.27
CA GLN A 242 16.62 8.51 18.74
C GLN A 242 16.41 9.83 18.00
N GLN A 243 17.50 10.57 17.81
CA GLN A 243 17.48 11.83 17.07
C GLN A 243 16.96 11.64 15.66
N TRP A 244 17.42 10.60 14.94
CA TRP A 244 16.95 10.34 13.59
C TRP A 244 15.47 9.97 13.56
N MET A 245 15.01 9.09 14.44
CA MET A 245 13.60 8.68 14.50
C MET A 245 12.68 9.87 14.80
N HIS A 246 13.10 10.75 15.71
CA HIS A 246 12.37 11.98 15.99
C HIS A 246 12.30 12.87 14.75
N GLU A 247 13.43 13.16 14.10
CA GLU A 247 13.47 13.93 12.85
C GLU A 247 12.64 13.30 11.73
N MET A 248 12.65 11.98 11.62
CA MET A 248 11.92 11.25 10.57
C MET A 248 10.40 11.38 10.74
N THR A 249 9.90 11.41 11.97
CA THR A 249 8.47 11.33 12.28
C THR A 249 7.82 12.69 12.56
N GLN A 250 8.60 13.75 12.79
CA GLN A 250 8.07 15.11 12.95
C GLN A 250 7.76 15.78 11.61
N MET A 251 6.95 16.83 11.63
CA MET A 251 6.63 17.59 10.44
C MET A 251 7.71 18.61 10.08
N HIS A 252 8.37 18.44 8.94
CA HIS A 252 9.30 19.42 8.37
C HIS A 252 8.64 20.31 7.32
N ILE A 253 7.65 19.80 6.60
CA ILE A 253 6.96 20.54 5.55
C ILE A 253 5.46 20.21 5.54
N SER A 254 4.63 21.22 5.31
CA SER A 254 3.20 21.01 5.13
C SER A 254 2.91 20.37 3.77
N THR A 255 2.05 19.37 3.74
CA THR A 255 1.57 18.77 2.49
C THR A 255 0.53 19.64 1.78
N GLN A 256 0.04 20.69 2.46
CA GLN A 256 -0.90 21.64 1.86
C GLN A 256 -0.13 22.62 0.97
N SER A 257 -0.48 22.64 -0.31
CA SER A 257 -0.03 23.72 -1.20
C SER A 257 -0.61 25.04 -0.71
N PRO A 258 0.20 26.13 -0.58
CA PRO A 258 -0.35 27.45 -0.36
C PRO A 258 -1.39 27.73 -1.45
N ALA A 259 -2.60 28.08 -1.02
CA ALA A 259 -3.68 28.37 -1.98
C ALA A 259 -3.20 29.44 -2.98
N PRO A 260 -3.29 29.20 -4.30
CA PRO A 260 -2.96 30.26 -5.27
C PRO A 260 -3.72 31.52 -4.89
N LYS A 261 -3.13 32.72 -5.09
CA LYS A 261 -3.82 33.99 -4.89
C LYS A 261 -5.09 33.96 -5.74
N ALA A 262 -6.18 33.56 -5.11
CA ALA A 262 -7.46 33.32 -5.79
C ALA A 262 -8.15 34.67 -5.99
N SER A 263 -8.81 34.85 -7.12
CA SER A 263 -9.70 36.01 -7.37
C SER A 263 -10.76 36.08 -6.25
N LEU A 264 -11.32 37.26 -6.01
CA LEU A 264 -12.36 37.45 -4.98
C LEU A 264 -13.49 36.41 -5.17
N LYS A 265 -13.89 36.17 -6.41
CA LYS A 265 -14.94 35.19 -6.79
C LYS A 265 -14.52 33.75 -6.37
N THR A 266 -13.28 33.37 -6.61
CA THR A 266 -12.74 32.06 -6.22
C THR A 266 -12.61 31.94 -4.69
N ARG A 267 -12.27 33.05 -4.00
CA ARG A 267 -12.21 33.08 -2.51
C ARG A 267 -13.60 32.92 -1.91
N ILE A 268 -14.63 33.57 -2.46
CA ILE A 268 -16.02 33.42 -2.02
C ILE A 268 -16.50 31.97 -2.25
N VAL A 269 -16.27 31.41 -3.44
CA VAL A 269 -16.65 30.01 -3.74
C VAL A 269 -15.92 29.02 -2.80
N ARG A 270 -14.64 29.26 -2.52
CA ARG A 270 -13.88 28.43 -1.55
C ARG A 270 -14.38 28.61 -0.13
N PHE A 271 -14.74 29.83 0.28
CA PHE A 271 -15.33 30.13 1.57
C PHE A 271 -16.67 29.42 1.73
N LEU A 272 -17.56 29.52 0.74
CA LEU A 272 -18.85 28.84 0.73
C LEU A 272 -18.70 27.30 0.69
N ARG A 273 -17.77 26.79 -0.11
CA ARG A 273 -17.40 25.36 -0.08
C ARG A 273 -16.82 24.99 1.29
N GLY A 274 -15.98 25.83 1.90
CA GLY A 274 -15.43 25.64 3.24
C GLY A 274 -16.54 25.55 4.27
N ILE A 275 -17.53 26.46 4.24
CA ILE A 275 -18.72 26.43 5.12
C ILE A 275 -19.51 25.13 4.87
N TRP A 276 -19.75 24.77 3.61
CA TRP A 276 -20.48 23.53 3.28
C TRP A 276 -19.73 22.28 3.74
N HIS A 277 -18.41 22.27 3.57
CA HIS A 277 -17.57 21.20 4.09
C HIS A 277 -17.50 21.18 5.62
N THR A 278 -17.51 22.33 6.27
CA THR A 278 -17.58 22.44 7.75
C THR A 278 -18.93 21.95 8.25
N ILE A 279 -20.02 22.32 7.60
CA ILE A 279 -21.36 21.84 7.92
C ILE A 279 -21.44 20.32 7.67
N ARG A 280 -20.90 19.85 6.54
CA ARG A 280 -20.83 18.41 6.25
C ARG A 280 -19.93 17.66 7.26
N SER A 281 -18.80 18.25 7.69
CA SER A 281 -17.93 17.67 8.70
C SER A 281 -18.57 17.59 10.09
N TRP A 282 -19.53 18.46 10.41
CA TRP A 282 -20.35 18.31 11.62
C TRP A 282 -21.25 17.07 11.57
N PHE A 283 -21.64 16.63 10.37
CA PHE A 283 -22.47 15.44 10.16
C PHE A 283 -21.66 14.18 9.78
N THR A 284 -20.43 14.32 9.26
CA THR A 284 -19.60 13.20 8.75
C THR A 284 -18.27 13.00 9.48
N GLY A 285 -17.96 13.84 10.52
CA GLY A 285 -16.68 13.82 11.22
C GLY A 285 -15.59 14.67 10.54
N TYR A 286 -14.57 15.05 11.32
CA TYR A 286 -13.42 15.81 10.82
C TYR A 286 -12.54 14.91 9.94
N ASN A 287 -12.11 15.43 8.80
CA ASN A 287 -11.13 14.78 7.96
C ASN A 287 -9.71 15.14 8.44
N ILE A 288 -8.95 14.17 8.95
CA ILE A 288 -7.57 14.34 9.42
C ILE A 288 -6.70 14.96 8.32
N ASP A 289 -6.96 14.60 7.05
CA ASP A 289 -6.15 15.04 5.91
C ASP A 289 -6.10 16.56 5.72
N ARG A 290 -7.07 17.33 6.23
CA ARG A 290 -7.23 18.72 5.79
C ARG A 290 -6.45 19.76 6.58
N TYR A 291 -6.17 19.54 7.85
CA TYR A 291 -5.67 20.61 8.72
C TYR A 291 -4.34 20.34 9.41
N TYR A 292 -3.97 19.07 9.54
CA TYR A 292 -2.84 18.69 10.39
C TYR A 292 -1.80 17.81 9.72
N LEU A 293 -1.97 17.50 8.43
CA LEU A 293 -1.09 16.60 7.72
C LEU A 293 0.16 17.32 7.22
N GLY A 294 1.30 16.86 7.70
CA GLY A 294 2.62 17.24 7.26
C GLY A 294 3.45 16.06 6.79
N TYR A 295 4.69 16.32 6.48
CA TYR A 295 5.65 15.34 6.01
C TYR A 295 6.99 15.52 6.73
N GLY A 296 7.50 14.44 7.28
CA GLY A 296 8.83 14.32 7.86
C GLY A 296 9.84 13.83 6.82
N TYR A 297 10.74 12.95 7.23
CA TYR A 297 11.63 12.28 6.29
C TYR A 297 10.98 10.98 5.82
N GLN A 298 10.40 11.00 4.61
CA GLN A 298 9.71 9.87 3.96
C GLN A 298 8.58 9.24 4.82
N THR A 299 8.08 9.98 5.81
CA THR A 299 7.02 9.57 6.74
C THR A 299 6.01 10.70 6.86
N LYS A 300 4.74 10.38 6.94
CA LYS A 300 3.67 11.35 7.12
C LYS A 300 3.46 11.64 8.60
N ALA A 301 3.28 12.91 8.95
CA ALA A 301 3.06 13.36 10.31
C ALA A 301 1.70 14.03 10.46
N ILE A 302 1.01 13.76 11.56
CA ILE A 302 -0.26 14.37 11.93
C ILE A 302 -0.05 15.19 13.19
N GLN A 303 -0.13 16.51 13.08
CA GLN A 303 -0.04 17.43 14.23
C GLN A 303 -1.44 17.78 14.76
N HIS A 304 -2.20 16.76 15.18
CA HIS A 304 -3.51 17.01 15.76
C HIS A 304 -3.39 17.45 17.23
N PRO A 305 -4.12 18.51 17.69
CA PRO A 305 -3.99 19.05 19.06
C PRO A 305 -4.26 18.04 20.17
N ARG A 306 -5.04 16.99 19.92
CA ARG A 306 -5.38 15.96 20.93
C ARG A 306 -4.37 14.82 20.96
N ALA A 307 -3.81 14.46 19.84
CA ALA A 307 -2.78 13.44 19.72
C ALA A 307 -1.97 13.66 18.45
N GLU A 308 -0.71 14.00 18.62
CA GLU A 308 0.26 13.90 17.56
C GLU A 308 0.47 12.42 17.22
N SER A 309 0.62 12.15 15.95
CA SER A 309 0.80 10.80 15.44
C SER A 309 1.50 10.84 14.10
N PHE A 310 1.97 9.70 13.63
CA PHE A 310 2.65 9.60 12.33
C PHE A 310 2.36 8.24 11.69
N PHE A 311 2.57 8.17 10.37
CA PHE A 311 2.28 6.94 9.67
C PHE A 311 3.09 6.78 8.39
N ALA A 312 3.41 5.52 8.06
CA ALA A 312 3.76 5.10 6.72
C ALA A 312 2.47 4.75 5.96
N ALA A 313 2.37 5.16 4.70
CA ALA A 313 1.20 4.81 3.88
C ALA A 313 1.60 4.45 2.46
N GLY A 314 0.94 3.42 1.94
CA GLY A 314 1.07 2.92 0.58
C GLY A 314 -0.25 3.01 -0.20
N TYR A 315 -0.12 2.94 -1.52
CA TYR A 315 -1.27 2.85 -2.41
C TYR A 315 -2.14 1.64 -2.04
N GLY A 316 -3.42 1.76 -2.21
CA GLY A 316 -4.35 0.66 -1.96
C GLY A 316 -4.64 0.37 -0.48
N GLY A 317 -4.29 1.26 0.47
CA GLY A 317 -4.68 1.09 1.87
C GLY A 317 -3.63 0.41 2.75
N GLN A 318 -2.34 0.48 2.40
CA GLN A 318 -1.26 0.00 3.26
C GLN A 318 -0.93 1.07 4.29
N VAL A 319 -1.04 0.77 5.58
CA VAL A 319 -0.84 1.75 6.65
C VAL A 319 -0.14 1.12 7.85
N ILE A 320 0.94 1.76 8.30
CA ILE A 320 1.52 1.55 9.63
C ILE A 320 1.31 2.85 10.39
N TYR A 321 0.32 2.90 11.28
CA TYR A 321 -0.08 4.09 11.99
C TYR A 321 0.32 4.01 13.46
N VAL A 322 1.05 5.01 13.92
CA VAL A 322 1.62 5.08 15.27
C VAL A 322 1.03 6.26 16.03
N VAL A 323 0.52 5.99 17.23
CA VAL A 323 -0.10 6.96 18.12
C VAL A 323 0.63 6.95 19.48
N PRO A 324 1.73 7.70 19.62
CA PRO A 324 2.58 7.65 20.82
C PRO A 324 1.84 7.92 22.11
N LYS A 325 0.90 8.88 22.10
CA LYS A 325 0.10 9.25 23.28
C LYS A 325 -0.70 8.08 23.87
N LEU A 326 -1.05 7.09 23.07
CA LEU A 326 -1.80 5.90 23.49
C LEU A 326 -0.93 4.66 23.63
N ASP A 327 0.37 4.77 23.29
CA ASP A 327 1.28 3.64 23.19
C ASP A 327 0.72 2.56 22.25
N MET A 328 0.32 2.98 21.03
CA MET A 328 -0.39 2.12 20.09
C MET A 328 0.20 2.16 18.68
N VAL A 329 0.11 0.99 18.05
CA VAL A 329 0.40 0.80 16.63
C VAL A 329 -0.79 0.11 15.97
N PHE A 330 -1.14 0.56 14.78
CA PHE A 330 -2.14 -0.06 13.89
C PHE A 330 -1.45 -0.42 12.57
N VAL A 331 -1.67 -1.62 12.10
CA VAL A 331 -1.26 -2.07 10.76
C VAL A 331 -2.50 -2.44 9.98
N ILE A 332 -2.63 -1.90 8.79
CA ILE A 332 -3.63 -2.30 7.81
C ILE A 332 -2.92 -2.61 6.50
N ASN A 333 -3.25 -3.76 5.93
CA ASN A 333 -3.02 -4.03 4.52
C ASN A 333 -4.38 -4.29 3.87
N GLY A 334 -4.54 -3.82 2.66
CA GLY A 334 -5.83 -3.95 2.01
C GLY A 334 -5.83 -3.43 0.58
N ARG A 335 -7.03 -3.31 0.05
CA ARG A 335 -7.31 -2.63 -1.20
C ARG A 335 -8.35 -1.54 -0.96
N ALA A 336 -7.95 -0.30 -1.11
CA ALA A 336 -8.80 0.88 -0.91
C ALA A 336 -8.48 1.94 -1.95
N ALA A 337 -9.50 2.71 -2.35
CA ALA A 337 -9.30 3.86 -3.23
C ALA A 337 -8.51 4.99 -2.53
N ASN A 338 -8.62 5.08 -1.20
CA ASN A 338 -7.98 6.13 -0.43
C ASN A 338 -7.75 5.67 1.03
N TYR A 339 -6.49 5.53 1.44
CA TYR A 339 -6.11 5.18 2.82
C TYR A 339 -6.59 6.22 3.86
N GLY A 340 -6.98 7.42 3.43
CA GLY A 340 -7.51 8.45 4.34
C GLY A 340 -8.81 8.04 5.03
N ASP A 341 -9.63 7.23 4.39
CA ASP A 341 -10.89 6.74 4.97
C ASP A 341 -10.62 5.75 6.11
N GLU A 342 -9.62 4.89 5.96
CA GLU A 342 -9.17 3.96 7.00
C GLU A 342 -8.56 4.70 8.18
N LEU A 343 -7.64 5.65 7.93
CA LEU A 343 -7.04 6.48 8.98
C LEU A 343 -8.08 7.30 9.74
N ASN A 344 -9.02 7.92 9.03
CA ASN A 344 -10.12 8.66 9.65
C ASN A 344 -10.98 7.73 10.51
N THR A 345 -11.25 6.52 10.03
CA THR A 345 -12.03 5.52 10.75
C THR A 345 -11.31 5.11 12.05
N ILE A 346 -10.00 4.80 11.99
CA ILE A 346 -9.20 4.50 13.19
C ILE A 346 -9.24 5.69 14.14
N TYR A 347 -8.96 6.89 13.64
CA TYR A 347 -8.87 8.06 14.51
C TYR A 347 -10.19 8.36 15.21
N TYR A 348 -11.30 8.48 14.48
CA TYR A 348 -12.57 8.93 15.05
C TYR A 348 -13.36 7.84 15.77
N SER A 349 -13.24 6.58 15.37
CA SER A 349 -13.96 5.50 16.03
C SER A 349 -13.17 4.82 17.15
N PHE A 350 -11.86 5.06 17.24
CA PHE A 350 -11.01 4.42 18.24
C PHE A 350 -10.09 5.41 18.98
N VAL A 351 -9.18 6.12 18.29
CA VAL A 351 -8.16 6.96 18.93
C VAL A 351 -8.78 8.13 19.70
N ASP A 352 -9.65 8.93 19.09
CA ASP A 352 -10.32 10.06 19.74
C ASP A 352 -11.22 9.63 20.93
N PRO A 353 -12.03 8.57 20.82
CA PRO A 353 -12.73 8.02 21.96
C PRO A 353 -11.83 7.58 23.12
N MET A 354 -10.72 6.89 22.82
CA MET A 354 -9.74 6.48 23.84
C MET A 354 -9.16 7.69 24.59
N ILE A 355 -8.73 8.73 23.86
CA ILE A 355 -8.21 9.96 24.45
C ILE A 355 -9.28 10.68 25.26
N GLY A 356 -10.49 10.73 24.75
CA GLY A 356 -11.64 11.37 25.39
C GLY A 356 -12.28 10.56 26.51
N LYS A 357 -11.81 9.33 26.77
CA LYS A 357 -12.41 8.37 27.73
C LYS A 357 -13.91 8.21 27.51
N LYS A 358 -14.32 8.11 26.25
CA LYS A 358 -15.72 7.91 25.87
C LYS A 358 -16.10 6.45 26.06
N GLU A 359 -17.31 6.22 26.55
CA GLU A 359 -17.86 4.86 26.66
C GLU A 359 -17.98 4.21 25.29
N PRO A 360 -17.60 2.92 25.17
CA PRO A 360 -17.76 2.17 23.93
C PRO A 360 -19.25 1.93 23.63
N PRO A 361 -19.62 1.64 22.38
CA PRO A 361 -20.98 1.29 22.02
C PRO A 361 -21.50 0.10 22.82
N LEU A 362 -22.75 0.18 23.32
CA LEU A 362 -23.36 -0.86 24.18
C LEU A 362 -23.54 -2.21 23.46
N LYS A 363 -23.80 -2.17 22.15
CA LYS A 363 -24.00 -3.36 21.32
C LYS A 363 -23.10 -3.29 20.10
N VAL A 364 -22.25 -4.26 19.95
CA VAL A 364 -21.40 -4.46 18.77
C VAL A 364 -21.49 -5.93 18.36
N THR A 365 -21.77 -6.16 17.10
CA THR A 365 -21.76 -7.51 16.51
C THR A 365 -20.32 -7.91 16.19
N ASP A 366 -20.02 -9.20 16.31
CA ASP A 366 -18.77 -9.73 15.78
C ASP A 366 -18.76 -9.58 14.26
N VAL A 367 -17.60 -9.19 13.74
CA VAL A 367 -17.35 -9.04 12.31
C VAL A 367 -16.32 -10.09 11.93
N ASN A 368 -16.64 -10.86 10.92
CA ASN A 368 -15.68 -11.73 10.27
C ASN A 368 -15.23 -11.04 8.98
N LEU A 369 -13.96 -10.64 8.93
CA LEU A 369 -13.39 -10.10 7.70
C LEU A 369 -13.18 -11.24 6.71
N ALA A 370 -13.81 -11.14 5.57
CA ALA A 370 -13.63 -12.09 4.47
C ALA A 370 -13.76 -11.33 3.15
N ILE A 371 -12.90 -11.67 2.22
CA ILE A 371 -12.99 -11.15 0.87
C ILE A 371 -14.16 -11.83 0.17
N GLU A 372 -15.01 -11.03 -0.45
CA GLU A 372 -16.23 -11.52 -1.09
C GLU A 372 -15.90 -12.36 -2.32
N MET A 373 -16.39 -13.60 -2.34
CA MET A 373 -16.33 -14.49 -3.51
C MET A 373 -17.53 -14.31 -4.43
N PRO A 374 -17.39 -14.58 -5.74
CA PRO A 374 -18.54 -14.74 -6.62
C PRO A 374 -19.53 -15.77 -6.06
N GLN A 375 -20.81 -15.41 -6.04
CA GLN A 375 -21.90 -16.29 -5.57
C GLN A 375 -22.75 -16.71 -6.76
N GLY A 376 -23.14 -17.99 -6.85
CA GLY A 376 -23.95 -18.54 -7.93
C GLY A 376 -23.71 -20.03 -8.15
N ASP A 377 -24.02 -20.50 -9.34
CA ASP A 377 -23.91 -21.92 -9.69
C ASP A 377 -22.49 -22.30 -10.14
N GLY A 378 -22.11 -23.56 -9.95
CA GLY A 378 -20.80 -24.08 -10.37
C GLY A 378 -20.77 -24.56 -11.82
N ILE A 379 -21.92 -24.82 -12.42
CA ILE A 379 -22.07 -25.35 -13.79
C ILE A 379 -23.21 -24.60 -14.48
N HIS A 380 -23.02 -24.29 -15.76
CA HIS A 380 -24.06 -23.64 -16.57
C HIS A 380 -24.10 -24.22 -18.01
N PRO A 381 -25.26 -24.31 -18.66
CA PRO A 381 -25.36 -24.87 -20.03
C PRO A 381 -24.53 -24.15 -21.09
N GLN A 382 -24.26 -22.86 -20.92
CA GLN A 382 -23.41 -22.10 -21.85
C GLN A 382 -21.91 -22.38 -21.66
N GLU A 383 -21.53 -23.07 -20.60
CA GLU A 383 -20.13 -23.36 -20.30
C GLU A 383 -19.44 -24.15 -21.41
N GLU A 384 -20.13 -25.17 -22.00
CA GLU A 384 -19.61 -25.97 -23.10
C GLU A 384 -19.15 -25.11 -24.30
N ARG A 385 -19.72 -23.91 -24.45
CA ARG A 385 -19.35 -22.99 -25.53
C ARG A 385 -18.09 -22.19 -25.21
N LEU A 386 -17.78 -21.99 -23.93
CA LEU A 386 -16.56 -21.30 -23.48
C LEU A 386 -15.38 -22.25 -23.43
N LEU A 387 -15.63 -23.52 -23.07
CA LEU A 387 -14.59 -24.50 -22.88
C LEU A 387 -13.88 -24.81 -24.20
N ASP A 388 -12.54 -24.95 -24.13
CA ASP A 388 -11.68 -25.30 -25.26
C ASP A 388 -11.72 -24.28 -26.43
N ASN A 389 -12.28 -23.09 -26.19
CA ASN A 389 -12.34 -22.00 -27.15
C ASN A 389 -11.55 -20.80 -26.65
N THR A 390 -10.99 -20.01 -27.57
CA THR A 390 -10.29 -18.78 -27.28
C THR A 390 -11.20 -17.58 -27.50
N ILE A 391 -11.39 -16.74 -26.48
CA ILE A 391 -12.02 -15.44 -26.61
C ILE A 391 -10.95 -14.46 -27.09
N ILE A 392 -11.10 -13.94 -28.31
CA ILE A 392 -10.25 -12.88 -28.84
C ILE A 392 -10.90 -11.54 -28.48
N LEU A 393 -10.18 -10.69 -27.78
CA LEU A 393 -10.65 -9.40 -27.26
C LEU A 393 -10.24 -8.24 -28.18
N GLU A 394 -11.12 -7.24 -28.28
CA GLU A 394 -10.79 -5.95 -28.88
C GLU A 394 -9.81 -5.18 -27.99
N GLU A 395 -9.21 -4.10 -28.53
CA GLU A 395 -8.34 -3.20 -27.77
C GLU A 395 -9.04 -2.66 -26.51
N ASN A 396 -8.37 -2.75 -25.36
CA ASN A 396 -8.97 -2.44 -24.08
C ASN A 396 -7.93 -1.89 -23.07
N LEU A 397 -8.42 -1.26 -22.00
CA LEU A 397 -7.59 -0.63 -20.96
C LEU A 397 -6.68 -1.63 -20.23
N LEU A 398 -7.09 -2.90 -20.13
CA LEU A 398 -6.29 -3.92 -19.45
C LEU A 398 -5.15 -4.48 -20.32
N GLY A 399 -5.16 -4.17 -21.61
CA GLY A 399 -4.20 -4.72 -22.58
C GLY A 399 -4.36 -6.22 -22.80
N LEU A 400 -5.51 -6.80 -22.38
CA LEU A 400 -5.83 -8.21 -22.60
C LEU A 400 -6.09 -8.47 -24.07
N LYS A 401 -5.49 -9.55 -24.60
CA LYS A 401 -5.67 -9.99 -25.99
C LYS A 401 -6.61 -11.18 -26.09
N THR A 402 -6.43 -12.15 -25.20
CA THR A 402 -7.22 -13.38 -25.20
C THR A 402 -7.58 -13.84 -23.80
N ILE A 403 -8.71 -14.54 -23.69
CA ILE A 403 -9.10 -15.32 -22.50
C ILE A 403 -9.44 -16.72 -22.97
N GLU A 404 -8.91 -17.74 -22.32
CA GLU A 404 -9.26 -19.14 -22.49
C GLU A 404 -9.79 -19.68 -21.17
N VAL A 405 -10.85 -20.49 -21.24
CA VAL A 405 -11.49 -21.11 -20.08
C VAL A 405 -11.51 -22.61 -20.29
N ASN A 406 -10.95 -23.37 -19.38
CA ASN A 406 -10.90 -24.81 -19.44
C ASN A 406 -11.41 -25.43 -18.14
N ARG A 407 -12.10 -26.55 -18.18
CA ARG A 407 -12.55 -27.28 -17.00
C ARG A 407 -11.40 -28.13 -16.44
N LYS A 408 -11.19 -28.07 -15.12
CA LYS A 408 -10.20 -28.87 -14.40
C LYS A 408 -10.87 -29.53 -13.18
N GLY A 409 -11.56 -30.65 -13.40
CA GLY A 409 -12.44 -31.25 -12.41
C GLY A 409 -13.62 -30.33 -12.11
N ASP A 410 -13.84 -29.99 -10.85
CA ASP A 410 -14.86 -29.03 -10.41
C ASP A 410 -14.40 -27.57 -10.54
N ASP A 411 -13.09 -27.35 -10.80
CA ASP A 411 -12.49 -26.03 -10.94
C ASP A 411 -12.43 -25.57 -12.40
N MET A 412 -12.22 -24.27 -12.62
CA MET A 412 -11.93 -23.69 -13.93
C MET A 412 -10.49 -23.16 -14.00
N LEU A 413 -9.80 -23.46 -15.09
CA LEU A 413 -8.53 -22.84 -15.44
C LEU A 413 -8.77 -21.68 -16.39
N PHE A 414 -8.44 -20.48 -15.97
CA PHE A 414 -8.42 -19.27 -16.79
C PHE A 414 -7.00 -19.01 -17.28
N THR A 415 -6.83 -18.83 -18.59
CA THR A 415 -5.59 -18.34 -19.20
C THR A 415 -5.87 -17.00 -19.85
N MET A 416 -5.32 -15.94 -19.28
CA MET A 416 -5.46 -14.56 -19.77
C MET A 416 -4.12 -14.14 -20.39
N THR A 417 -4.13 -13.67 -21.64
CA THR A 417 -2.90 -13.31 -22.34
C THR A 417 -2.88 -11.81 -22.66
N ASP A 418 -1.79 -11.14 -22.32
CA ASP A 418 -1.48 -9.77 -22.74
C ASP A 418 -0.19 -9.72 -23.60
N HIS A 419 0.42 -8.54 -23.75
CA HIS A 419 1.67 -8.38 -24.50
C HIS A 419 2.88 -9.02 -23.81
N ARG A 420 2.80 -9.35 -22.51
CA ARG A 420 3.88 -9.96 -21.72
C ARG A 420 3.81 -11.49 -21.71
N GLY A 421 2.69 -12.06 -22.15
CA GLY A 421 2.46 -13.49 -22.15
C GLY A 421 1.22 -13.93 -21.39
N PRO A 422 1.04 -15.22 -21.19
CA PRO A 422 -0.09 -15.78 -20.47
C PRO A 422 0.05 -15.60 -18.96
N LEU A 423 -1.09 -15.39 -18.30
CA LEU A 423 -1.29 -15.56 -16.87
C LEU A 423 -2.34 -16.65 -16.66
N ARG A 424 -2.01 -17.65 -15.85
CA ARG A 424 -2.90 -18.77 -15.53
C ARG A 424 -3.37 -18.70 -14.10
N ALA A 425 -4.67 -18.90 -13.90
CA ALA A 425 -5.28 -18.97 -12.57
C ALA A 425 -6.30 -20.11 -12.52
N VAL A 426 -6.19 -20.96 -11.52
CA VAL A 426 -7.23 -21.95 -11.21
C VAL A 426 -8.25 -21.30 -10.29
N ALA A 427 -9.52 -21.28 -10.67
CA ALA A 427 -10.61 -20.72 -9.89
C ALA A 427 -11.53 -21.84 -9.38
N GLY A 428 -11.84 -21.82 -8.09
CA GLY A 428 -12.76 -22.77 -7.46
C GLY A 428 -14.20 -22.24 -7.44
N TRP A 429 -15.16 -23.14 -7.41
CA TRP A 429 -16.56 -22.82 -7.16
C TRP A 429 -16.85 -22.91 -5.66
N GLY A 430 -17.28 -21.78 -5.07
CA GLY A 430 -17.58 -21.71 -3.63
C GLY A 430 -16.36 -21.81 -2.71
N GLU A 431 -15.15 -21.85 -3.26
CA GLU A 431 -13.91 -21.88 -2.52
C GLU A 431 -12.77 -21.21 -3.29
N TRP A 432 -11.77 -20.70 -2.56
CA TRP A 432 -10.58 -20.12 -3.14
C TRP A 432 -9.60 -21.20 -3.59
N ARG A 433 -9.07 -21.08 -4.81
CA ARG A 433 -7.95 -21.89 -5.30
C ARG A 433 -6.68 -21.05 -5.36
N PHE A 434 -5.62 -21.59 -4.80
CA PHE A 434 -4.30 -20.98 -4.80
C PHE A 434 -3.50 -21.46 -6.02
N THR A 435 -2.92 -20.52 -6.73
CA THR A 435 -2.01 -20.77 -7.85
C THR A 435 -0.72 -20.02 -7.59
N THR A 436 0.41 -20.72 -7.55
CA THR A 436 1.75 -20.13 -7.51
C THR A 436 2.39 -20.26 -8.87
N SER A 437 2.87 -19.16 -9.43
CA SER A 437 3.38 -19.12 -10.80
C SER A 437 4.50 -18.07 -10.93
N ASP A 438 5.46 -18.35 -11.82
CA ASP A 438 6.43 -17.37 -12.31
C ASP A 438 5.85 -16.47 -13.42
N GLU A 439 4.63 -16.75 -13.87
CA GLU A 439 3.92 -15.92 -14.83
C GLU A 439 3.57 -14.58 -14.20
N ARG A 440 3.87 -13.50 -14.91
CA ARG A 440 3.67 -12.15 -14.40
C ARG A 440 2.20 -11.83 -14.25
N PRO A 441 1.77 -11.24 -13.13
CA PRO A 441 0.41 -10.77 -13.00
C PRO A 441 0.13 -9.64 -14.00
N ILE A 442 -1.14 -9.52 -14.39
CA ILE A 442 -1.63 -8.42 -15.19
C ILE A 442 -1.86 -7.24 -14.24
N TYR A 443 -0.85 -6.39 -14.12
CA TYR A 443 -0.97 -5.16 -13.34
C TYR A 443 -1.55 -4.06 -14.21
N ILE A 444 -2.44 -3.31 -13.64
CA ILE A 444 -3.04 -2.16 -14.30
C ILE A 444 -2.21 -0.90 -14.11
N MET A 445 -1.49 -0.79 -13.02
CA MET A 445 -0.64 0.37 -12.80
C MET A 445 0.55 0.36 -13.74
N GLU A 446 0.92 1.54 -14.21
CA GLU A 446 2.03 1.81 -15.15
C GLU A 446 3.40 1.35 -14.65
N CYS A 447 3.45 0.76 -13.48
CA CYS A 447 4.61 0.13 -12.85
C CYS A 447 4.99 -1.23 -13.46
N ARG A 448 4.69 -1.45 -14.72
CA ARG A 448 4.87 -2.74 -15.42
C ARG A 448 6.31 -3.27 -15.41
N ASN A 449 7.27 -2.36 -15.38
CA ASN A 449 8.69 -2.73 -15.37
C ASN A 449 9.20 -3.15 -13.98
N GLN A 450 8.48 -2.82 -12.92
CA GLN A 450 8.89 -3.10 -11.54
C GLN A 450 8.86 -4.58 -11.20
N LEU A 451 8.02 -5.34 -11.91
CA LEU A 451 7.86 -6.76 -11.66
C LEU A 451 8.99 -7.60 -12.23
N ASP A 452 9.74 -7.05 -13.18
CA ASP A 452 10.90 -7.73 -13.74
C ASP A 452 12.00 -7.94 -12.70
N GLY A 453 11.98 -7.15 -11.63
CA GLY A 453 12.88 -7.27 -10.50
C GLY A 453 12.42 -8.20 -9.39
N THR A 454 11.19 -8.72 -9.41
CA THR A 454 10.73 -9.65 -8.38
C THR A 454 11.43 -11.00 -8.50
N ARG A 455 11.91 -11.50 -7.38
CA ARG A 455 12.76 -12.68 -7.30
C ARG A 455 12.02 -13.96 -6.91
N ARG A 456 10.71 -13.90 -6.74
CA ARG A 456 9.90 -15.04 -6.29
C ARG A 456 8.68 -15.25 -7.18
N PRO A 457 8.16 -16.48 -7.24
CA PRO A 457 6.86 -16.75 -7.84
C PRO A 457 5.75 -15.93 -7.19
N PHE A 458 4.75 -15.56 -7.95
CA PHE A 458 3.54 -14.89 -7.45
C PHE A 458 2.53 -15.91 -6.97
N THR A 459 1.82 -15.58 -5.90
CA THR A 459 0.68 -16.36 -5.43
C THR A 459 -0.61 -15.59 -5.71
N SER A 460 -1.46 -16.19 -6.53
CA SER A 460 -2.81 -15.71 -6.78
C SER A 460 -3.84 -16.67 -6.18
N VAL A 461 -5.02 -16.14 -5.87
CA VAL A 461 -6.19 -16.92 -5.51
C VAL A 461 -7.35 -16.54 -6.40
N ALA A 462 -8.14 -17.51 -6.82
CA ALA A 462 -9.29 -17.23 -7.66
C ALA A 462 -10.49 -18.06 -7.26
N ALA A 463 -11.67 -17.47 -7.49
CA ALA A 463 -12.97 -18.13 -7.36
C ALA A 463 -13.88 -17.69 -8.51
N PHE A 464 -14.79 -18.57 -8.91
CA PHE A 464 -15.76 -18.29 -9.94
C PHE A 464 -17.19 -18.72 -9.53
N ALA A 465 -18.17 -18.17 -10.20
CA ALA A 465 -19.56 -18.66 -10.15
C ALA A 465 -20.31 -18.20 -11.40
N TRP A 466 -21.32 -18.96 -11.78
CA TRP A 466 -22.32 -18.55 -12.75
C TRP A 466 -23.44 -17.78 -12.07
N GLN A 467 -23.69 -16.56 -12.51
CA GLN A 467 -24.74 -15.66 -12.04
C GLN A 467 -25.78 -15.48 -13.16
N GLY A 468 -26.75 -16.42 -13.26
CA GLY A 468 -27.56 -16.55 -14.46
C GLY A 468 -26.66 -16.84 -15.66
N ASP A 469 -26.81 -16.11 -16.77
CA ASP A 469 -26.01 -16.28 -18.00
C ASP A 469 -24.62 -15.63 -17.96
N THR A 470 -24.19 -15.14 -16.80
CA THR A 470 -22.91 -14.44 -16.63
C THR A 470 -21.92 -15.29 -15.83
N LEU A 471 -20.74 -15.57 -16.39
CA LEU A 471 -19.63 -16.17 -15.65
C LEU A 471 -18.87 -15.07 -14.92
N ALA A 472 -18.92 -15.09 -13.60
CA ALA A 472 -18.18 -14.17 -12.73
C ALA A 472 -16.88 -14.83 -12.25
N LEU A 473 -15.76 -14.10 -12.38
CA LEU A 473 -14.44 -14.47 -11.87
C LEU A 473 -13.95 -13.39 -10.93
N ARG A 474 -13.44 -13.78 -9.77
CA ARG A 474 -12.58 -12.93 -8.95
C ARG A 474 -11.19 -13.56 -8.85
N LEU A 475 -10.18 -12.76 -9.06
CA LEU A 475 -8.77 -13.12 -8.98
C LEU A 475 -8.04 -12.08 -8.13
N ASP A 476 -7.41 -12.51 -7.05
CA ASP A 476 -6.62 -11.67 -6.16
C ASP A 476 -5.15 -12.13 -6.16
N TRP A 477 -4.21 -11.17 -6.20
CA TRP A 477 -2.78 -11.42 -6.05
C TRP A 477 -2.37 -11.11 -4.62
N LEU A 478 -2.11 -12.14 -3.82
CA LEU A 478 -1.85 -12.01 -2.40
C LEU A 478 -0.62 -11.13 -2.11
N ASP A 479 0.42 -11.29 -2.91
CA ASP A 479 1.68 -10.56 -2.74
C ASP A 479 1.55 -9.08 -3.13
N GLY A 480 0.61 -8.76 -4.03
CA GLY A 480 0.41 -7.42 -4.59
C GLY A 480 -0.72 -6.63 -3.94
N GLY A 481 -1.64 -7.31 -3.29
CA GLY A 481 -2.87 -6.70 -2.79
C GLY A 481 -3.83 -6.22 -3.90
N ASP A 482 -3.54 -6.54 -5.16
CA ASP A 482 -4.38 -6.19 -6.30
C ASP A 482 -5.38 -7.30 -6.60
N ASN A 483 -6.48 -6.95 -7.26
CA ASN A 483 -7.50 -7.91 -7.68
C ASN A 483 -8.08 -7.59 -9.06
N ARG A 484 -8.82 -8.56 -9.60
CA ARG A 484 -9.62 -8.46 -10.81
C ARG A 484 -10.96 -9.11 -10.58
N ARG A 485 -11.99 -8.41 -11.00
CA ARG A 485 -13.33 -8.96 -11.10
C ARG A 485 -13.74 -8.88 -12.57
N LEU A 486 -14.05 -10.03 -13.15
CA LEU A 486 -14.48 -10.12 -14.54
C LEU A 486 -15.85 -10.78 -14.58
N TRP A 487 -16.76 -10.23 -15.38
CA TRP A 487 -18.05 -10.80 -15.69
C TRP A 487 -18.12 -11.02 -17.20
N MET A 488 -18.33 -12.24 -17.62
CA MET A 488 -18.34 -12.65 -19.03
C MET A 488 -19.72 -13.15 -19.42
N THR A 489 -20.30 -12.54 -20.46
CA THR A 489 -21.59 -12.93 -21.06
C THR A 489 -21.40 -13.30 -22.51
N LEU A 490 -22.17 -14.32 -22.97
CA LEU A 490 -22.14 -14.80 -24.35
C LEU A 490 -23.47 -14.52 -25.04
N ASP A 491 -23.39 -13.93 -26.26
CA ASP A 491 -24.51 -13.79 -27.18
C ASP A 491 -24.07 -14.31 -28.57
N GLY A 492 -24.51 -15.51 -28.92
CA GLY A 492 -23.94 -16.17 -30.09
C GLY A 492 -22.43 -16.37 -29.92
N ASN A 493 -21.62 -15.91 -30.87
CA ASN A 493 -20.15 -15.95 -30.78
C ASN A 493 -19.57 -14.65 -30.22
N GLU A 494 -20.39 -13.65 -29.95
CA GLU A 494 -19.97 -12.41 -29.30
C GLU A 494 -19.83 -12.64 -27.79
N VAL A 495 -18.76 -12.10 -27.22
CA VAL A 495 -18.50 -12.14 -25.78
C VAL A 495 -18.33 -10.71 -25.27
N THR A 496 -19.04 -10.38 -24.20
CA THR A 496 -18.83 -9.14 -23.47
C THR A 496 -18.16 -9.46 -22.16
N VAL A 497 -17.01 -8.84 -21.89
CA VAL A 497 -16.28 -8.95 -20.63
C VAL A 497 -16.35 -7.60 -19.92
N ILE A 498 -17.01 -7.55 -18.77
CA ILE A 498 -16.99 -6.38 -17.88
C ILE A 498 -15.84 -6.60 -16.91
N ALA A 499 -14.85 -5.73 -16.95
CA ALA A 499 -13.79 -5.68 -15.97
C ALA A 499 -14.09 -4.56 -14.96
N ASN A 500 -14.01 -4.87 -13.69
CA ASN A 500 -14.30 -3.91 -12.63
C ASN A 500 -13.23 -3.98 -11.54
N ASP A 501 -12.73 -2.80 -11.19
CA ASP A 501 -11.99 -2.56 -9.96
C ASP A 501 -12.83 -1.60 -9.11
N ASN A 502 -13.39 -2.07 -8.00
CA ASN A 502 -14.24 -1.24 -7.13
C ASN A 502 -13.46 -0.09 -6.46
N TYR A 503 -12.13 -0.15 -6.48
CA TYR A 503 -11.24 0.79 -5.79
C TYR A 503 -10.66 1.84 -6.71
N ASP A 504 -10.51 1.51 -8.00
CA ASP A 504 -10.05 2.44 -9.02
C ASP A 504 -10.98 2.41 -10.25
N PRO A 505 -11.96 3.33 -10.32
CA PRO A 505 -12.89 3.39 -11.45
C PRO A 505 -12.22 3.62 -12.81
N LEU A 506 -10.97 4.11 -12.85
CA LEU A 506 -10.22 4.28 -14.11
C LEU A 506 -9.85 2.95 -14.75
N LEU A 507 -9.98 1.85 -13.99
CA LEU A 507 -9.68 0.50 -14.42
C LEU A 507 -10.92 -0.29 -14.84
N ASN A 508 -12.10 0.34 -14.78
CA ASN A 508 -13.33 -0.27 -15.24
C ASN A 508 -13.41 -0.20 -16.77
N ASP A 509 -13.68 -1.32 -17.38
CA ASP A 509 -13.81 -1.42 -18.84
C ASP A 509 -14.91 -2.40 -19.23
N THR A 510 -15.49 -2.17 -20.41
CA THR A 510 -16.42 -3.10 -21.05
C THR A 510 -15.83 -3.54 -22.37
N ILE A 511 -15.24 -4.71 -22.36
CA ILE A 511 -14.43 -5.26 -23.44
C ILE A 511 -15.31 -6.16 -24.31
N ARG A 512 -15.26 -5.96 -25.62
CA ARG A 512 -15.90 -6.85 -26.59
C ARG A 512 -14.90 -7.88 -27.08
N GLY A 513 -15.41 -9.06 -27.40
CA GLY A 513 -14.60 -10.14 -27.95
C GLY A 513 -15.46 -11.15 -28.71
N ARG A 514 -14.78 -12.11 -29.31
CA ARG A 514 -15.42 -13.19 -30.07
C ARG A 514 -14.80 -14.53 -29.74
N LEU A 515 -15.65 -15.55 -29.65
CA LEU A 515 -15.21 -16.94 -29.59
C LEU A 515 -14.58 -17.35 -30.94
N ARG A 516 -13.42 -17.97 -30.82
CA ARG A 516 -12.71 -18.64 -31.93
C ARG A 516 -12.50 -20.09 -31.55
N HIS A 517 -13.01 -20.97 -32.40
CA HIS A 517 -12.79 -22.40 -32.32
C HIS A 517 -11.38 -22.80 -32.76
#